data_8f335017a93202674511d76683f111a5
#
_entry.id   8f335017a93202674511d76683f111a5
#
_cell.length_a   1.000
_cell.length_b   1.000
_cell.length_c   1.000
_cell.angle_alpha   90.00
_cell.angle_beta   90.00
_cell.angle_gamma   90.00
#
_symmetry.space_group_name_H-M   'P 1'
#
loop_
_entity.id
_entity.type
_entity.pdbx_description
1 polymer ?
#
loop_
_entity_poly.entity_id
_entity_poly.type
_entity_poly.pdbx_seq_one_letter_code
_entity_poly.pdbx_strand_id
1 'polypeptide(L)'
;EYQEAKVLVAGDNFGTGSSREHAPWGLQDWGFDAIISTKFADIFKLNSINIGLVPIETSSKNVEALFNKIENNPKTNIYISIEEKSVKCEEIEFSFDLDDFSQNRILKGLDKIDITLEYISDIENFSKSRKDWKPKLT
;
A
#
# COMPACT_ATOMS: atom_id res chain seq x y z
N GLU A 1 16.82 1.59 17.92
CA GLU A 1 15.71 1.11 18.76
C GLU A 1 14.57 0.52 17.91
N TYR A 2 14.33 1.03 16.69
CA TYR A 2 13.25 0.62 15.78
C TYR A 2 13.75 -0.01 14.47
N GLN A 3 14.94 -0.59 14.43
CA GLN A 3 15.56 -1.12 13.19
C GLN A 3 14.80 -2.30 12.56
N GLU A 4 13.98 -3.00 13.34
CA GLU A 4 13.17 -4.14 12.88
C GLU A 4 11.69 -3.80 12.72
N ALA A 5 11.33 -2.52 12.86
CA ALA A 5 9.93 -2.10 12.75
C ALA A 5 9.41 -2.29 11.33
N LYS A 6 8.26 -2.95 11.21
CA LYS A 6 7.55 -3.22 9.94
C LYS A 6 6.40 -2.27 9.68
N VAL A 7 5.90 -1.61 10.72
CA VAL A 7 4.77 -0.68 10.66
C VAL A 7 5.20 0.68 11.15
N LEU A 8 4.98 1.70 10.33
CA LEU A 8 5.18 3.09 10.70
C LEU A 8 3.83 3.71 11.07
N VAL A 9 3.70 4.24 12.29
CA VAL A 9 2.56 5.06 12.70
C VAL A 9 2.95 6.53 12.56
N ALA A 10 2.17 7.30 11.82
CA ALA A 10 2.49 8.68 11.45
C ALA A 10 1.33 9.63 11.77
N GLY A 11 1.66 10.91 11.91
CA GLY A 11 0.68 11.99 12.08
C GLY A 11 -0.11 12.29 10.82
N ASP A 12 -0.90 13.35 10.86
CA ASP A 12 -1.77 13.79 9.78
C ASP A 12 -1.01 14.25 8.52
N ASN A 13 -1.67 14.14 7.36
CA ASN A 13 -1.14 14.58 6.05
C ASN A 13 0.21 13.96 5.68
N PHE A 14 0.40 12.68 5.92
CA PHE A 14 1.64 11.99 5.60
C PHE A 14 1.91 11.93 4.09
N GLY A 15 3.16 12.11 3.71
CA GLY A 15 3.59 12.04 2.30
C GLY A 15 3.36 13.33 1.48
N THR A 16 3.00 14.46 2.11
CA THR A 16 2.74 15.73 1.41
C THR A 16 3.99 16.42 0.86
N GLY A 17 5.17 16.03 1.32
CA GLY A 17 6.44 16.67 0.95
C GLY A 17 6.97 16.29 -0.43
N SER A 18 6.51 15.21 -1.05
CA SER A 18 7.03 14.74 -2.33
C SER A 18 6.02 13.95 -3.14
N SER A 19 5.86 14.29 -4.42
CA SER A 19 5.10 13.53 -5.41
C SER A 19 5.93 12.43 -6.10
N ARG A 20 7.19 12.24 -5.71
CA ARG A 20 8.10 11.27 -6.34
C ARG A 20 7.92 9.87 -5.77
N GLU A 21 8.06 8.87 -6.60
CA GLU A 21 8.03 7.45 -6.20
C GLU A 21 9.13 7.07 -5.21
N HIS A 22 10.23 7.82 -5.17
CA HIS A 22 11.35 7.59 -4.25
C HIS A 22 10.97 7.72 -2.76
N ALA A 23 9.93 8.50 -2.43
CA ALA A 23 9.51 8.67 -1.05
C ALA A 23 9.00 7.35 -0.43
N PRO A 24 8.04 6.63 -1.02
CA PRO A 24 7.65 5.31 -0.53
C PRO A 24 8.76 4.24 -0.70
N TRP A 25 9.60 4.32 -1.75
CA TRP A 25 10.73 3.40 -1.91
C TRP A 25 11.70 3.47 -0.72
N GLY A 26 12.06 4.68 -0.29
CA GLY A 26 12.95 4.83 0.86
C GLY A 26 12.39 4.25 2.15
N LEU A 27 11.06 4.28 2.34
CA LEU A 27 10.41 3.65 3.48
C LEU A 27 10.39 2.12 3.37
N GLN A 28 10.12 1.60 2.18
CA GLN A 28 10.16 0.16 1.92
C GLN A 28 11.59 -0.39 2.04
N ASP A 29 12.60 0.32 1.52
CA ASP A 29 14.02 -0.05 1.65
C ASP A 29 14.49 -0.03 3.10
N TRP A 30 13.92 0.85 3.95
CA TRP A 30 14.15 0.82 5.39
C TRP A 30 13.58 -0.44 6.05
N GLY A 31 12.56 -1.05 5.45
CA GLY A 31 11.93 -2.30 5.89
C GLY A 31 10.48 -2.18 6.33
N PHE A 32 9.82 -1.03 6.11
CA PHE A 32 8.40 -0.88 6.40
C PHE A 32 7.54 -1.59 5.35
N ASP A 33 6.55 -2.34 5.83
CA ASP A 33 5.54 -3.01 5.01
C ASP A 33 4.21 -2.23 5.01
N ALA A 34 3.94 -1.45 6.07
CA ALA A 34 2.73 -0.64 6.18
C ALA A 34 2.96 0.69 6.89
N ILE A 35 2.11 1.67 6.57
CA ILE A 35 2.08 2.98 7.23
C ILE A 35 0.65 3.25 7.67
N ILE A 36 0.47 3.65 8.94
CA ILE A 36 -0.82 4.04 9.51
C ILE A 36 -0.81 5.55 9.76
N SER A 37 -1.80 6.26 9.21
CA SER A 37 -1.93 7.72 9.38
C SER A 37 -3.41 8.11 9.36
N THR A 38 -3.72 9.32 9.78
CA THR A 38 -5.06 9.88 9.66
C THR A 38 -5.41 10.23 8.22
N LYS A 39 -4.41 10.64 7.43
CA LYS A 39 -4.56 11.00 6.02
C LYS A 39 -3.23 10.94 5.28
N PHE A 40 -3.27 10.56 4.02
CA PHE A 40 -2.13 10.59 3.10
C PHE A 40 -2.32 11.60 1.98
N ALA A 41 -1.22 12.07 1.42
CA ALA A 41 -1.25 12.73 0.11
C ALA A 41 -1.60 11.69 -0.97
N ASP A 42 -2.51 12.04 -1.90
CA ASP A 42 -3.06 11.12 -2.91
C ASP A 42 -1.97 10.44 -3.74
N ILE A 43 -0.98 11.21 -4.21
CA ILE A 43 0.13 10.69 -5.01
C ILE A 43 1.00 9.73 -4.19
N PHE A 44 1.28 10.06 -2.93
CA PHE A 44 2.04 9.18 -2.03
C PHE A 44 1.29 7.86 -1.81
N LYS A 45 -0.01 7.92 -1.51
CA LYS A 45 -0.88 6.74 -1.33
C LYS A 45 -0.85 5.83 -2.55
N LEU A 46 -1.04 6.41 -3.75
CA LEU A 46 -1.00 5.65 -5.00
C LEU A 46 0.36 5.01 -5.25
N ASN A 47 1.45 5.76 -5.07
CA ASN A 47 2.80 5.25 -5.25
C ASN A 47 3.14 4.14 -4.24
N SER A 48 2.69 4.27 -2.99
CA SER A 48 2.87 3.24 -1.96
C SER A 48 2.18 1.92 -2.35
N ILE A 49 0.91 1.97 -2.75
CA ILE A 49 0.17 0.80 -3.23
C ILE A 49 0.88 0.16 -4.44
N ASN A 50 1.44 0.98 -5.33
CA ASN A 50 2.13 0.50 -6.53
C ASN A 50 3.37 -0.35 -6.24
N ILE A 51 3.99 -0.20 -5.10
CA ILE A 51 5.18 -0.97 -4.69
C ILE A 51 4.88 -2.02 -3.61
N GLY A 52 3.61 -2.14 -3.16
CA GLY A 52 3.22 -3.07 -2.11
C GLY A 52 3.39 -2.55 -0.69
N LEU A 53 3.72 -1.26 -0.50
CA LEU A 53 3.70 -0.60 0.81
C LEU A 53 2.26 -0.18 1.12
N VAL A 54 1.70 -0.67 2.22
CA VAL A 54 0.27 -0.52 2.54
C VAL A 54 -0.03 0.77 3.30
N PRO A 55 -0.68 1.79 2.69
CA PRO A 55 -1.11 2.99 3.38
C PRO A 55 -2.49 2.76 4.02
N ILE A 56 -2.55 2.82 5.35
CA ILE A 56 -3.76 2.61 6.15
C ILE A 56 -4.24 3.93 6.73
N GLU A 57 -5.41 4.38 6.29
CA GLU A 57 -6.08 5.55 6.84
C GLU A 57 -7.02 5.16 7.97
N THR A 58 -6.95 5.91 9.09
CA THR A 58 -7.81 5.68 10.25
C THR A 58 -8.06 6.98 11.01
N SER A 59 -8.92 6.94 12.04
CA SER A 59 -9.24 8.12 12.85
C SER A 59 -8.05 8.59 13.70
N SER A 60 -8.00 9.89 14.01
CA SER A 60 -7.00 10.45 14.94
C SER A 60 -6.99 9.72 16.28
N LYS A 61 -8.16 9.30 16.78
CA LYS A 61 -8.28 8.53 18.01
C LYS A 61 -7.49 7.22 17.96
N ASN A 62 -7.57 6.49 16.85
CA ASN A 62 -6.85 5.23 16.67
C ASN A 62 -5.34 5.47 16.55
N VAL A 63 -4.94 6.51 15.81
CA VAL A 63 -3.52 6.90 15.67
C VAL A 63 -2.93 7.26 17.02
N GLU A 64 -3.60 8.11 17.82
CA GLU A 64 -3.15 8.48 19.16
C GLU A 64 -3.07 7.27 20.11
N ALA A 65 -4.05 6.37 20.04
CA ALA A 65 -4.03 5.14 20.83
C ALA A 65 -2.83 4.26 20.49
N LEU A 66 -2.51 4.10 19.20
CA LEU A 66 -1.33 3.38 18.74
C LEU A 66 -0.03 4.06 19.17
N PHE A 67 0.08 5.39 19.06
CA PHE A 67 1.25 6.14 19.56
C PHE A 67 1.50 5.88 21.04
N ASN A 68 0.46 6.02 21.88
CA ASN A 68 0.57 5.77 23.30
C ASN A 68 1.04 4.34 23.62
N LYS A 69 0.58 3.34 22.86
CA LYS A 69 1.02 1.95 23.04
C LYS A 69 2.48 1.77 22.66
N ILE A 70 2.91 2.31 21.51
CA ILE A 70 4.29 2.20 21.01
C ILE A 70 5.26 2.95 21.93
N GLU A 71 4.91 4.13 22.43
CA GLU A 71 5.73 4.90 23.37
C GLU A 71 5.92 4.15 24.70
N ASN A 72 4.87 3.50 25.20
CA ASN A 72 4.95 2.71 26.43
C ASN A 72 5.68 1.40 26.24
N ASN A 73 5.59 0.78 25.06
CA ASN A 73 6.27 -0.46 24.70
C ASN A 73 6.68 -0.48 23.22
N PRO A 74 7.93 -0.11 22.89
CA PRO A 74 8.43 -0.10 21.51
C PRO A 74 8.40 -1.47 20.79
N LYS A 75 8.20 -2.55 21.53
CA LYS A 75 8.09 -3.93 20.99
C LYS A 75 6.65 -4.37 20.80
N THR A 76 5.68 -3.46 20.86
CA THR A 76 4.28 -3.76 20.63
C THR A 76 4.06 -4.29 19.21
N ASN A 77 3.37 -5.41 19.09
CA ASN A 77 3.04 -6.00 17.80
C ASN A 77 1.73 -5.40 17.27
N ILE A 78 1.76 -4.99 15.99
CA ILE A 78 0.58 -4.57 15.24
C ILE A 78 0.32 -5.64 14.18
N TYR A 79 -0.86 -6.25 14.21
CA TYR A 79 -1.31 -7.24 13.24
C TYR A 79 -2.18 -6.55 12.19
N ILE A 80 -1.86 -6.75 10.92
CA ILE A 80 -2.59 -6.18 9.79
C ILE A 80 -3.04 -7.33 8.89
N SER A 81 -4.36 -7.43 8.67
CA SER A 81 -4.94 -8.35 7.71
C SER A 81 -5.41 -7.58 6.48
N ILE A 82 -4.78 -7.84 5.34
CA ILE A 82 -5.18 -7.25 4.06
C ILE A 82 -6.49 -7.89 3.57
N GLU A 83 -6.68 -9.20 3.83
CA GLU A 83 -7.90 -9.92 3.45
C GLU A 83 -9.12 -9.37 4.18
N GLU A 84 -9.03 -9.17 5.49
CA GLU A 84 -10.12 -8.66 6.33
C GLU A 84 -10.16 -7.12 6.38
N LYS A 85 -9.17 -6.45 5.80
CA LYS A 85 -9.00 -4.98 5.87
C LYS A 85 -9.04 -4.50 7.32
N SER A 86 -8.31 -5.17 8.22
CA SER A 86 -8.34 -4.93 9.66
C SER A 86 -6.96 -4.75 10.26
N VAL A 87 -6.90 -3.95 11.33
CA VAL A 87 -5.71 -3.73 12.15
C VAL A 87 -6.05 -4.10 13.59
N LYS A 88 -5.16 -4.84 14.23
CA LYS A 88 -5.25 -5.28 15.62
C LYS A 88 -3.96 -4.96 16.37
N CYS A 89 -4.08 -4.30 17.53
CA CYS A 89 -2.98 -4.05 18.44
C CYS A 89 -3.52 -4.14 19.88
N GLU A 90 -3.30 -5.26 20.54
CA GLU A 90 -3.88 -5.56 21.85
C GLU A 90 -5.42 -5.37 21.85
N GLU A 91 -5.94 -4.39 22.62
CA GLU A 91 -7.38 -4.06 22.69
C GLU A 91 -7.84 -3.07 21.61
N ILE A 92 -6.90 -2.53 20.80
CA ILE A 92 -7.20 -1.62 19.70
C ILE A 92 -7.51 -2.46 18.46
N GLU A 93 -8.70 -2.31 17.91
CA GLU A 93 -9.12 -2.97 16.68
C GLU A 93 -9.92 -2.01 15.82
N PHE A 94 -9.59 -1.93 14.53
CA PHE A 94 -10.32 -1.12 13.56
C PHE A 94 -10.16 -1.69 12.15
N SER A 95 -11.13 -1.37 11.29
CA SER A 95 -11.06 -1.64 9.86
C SER A 95 -10.53 -0.42 9.10
N PHE A 96 -9.97 -0.66 7.91
CA PHE A 96 -9.53 0.38 6.98
C PHE A 96 -10.10 0.14 5.59
N ASP A 97 -10.15 1.20 4.79
CA ASP A 97 -10.63 1.12 3.42
C ASP A 97 -9.48 0.84 2.46
N LEU A 98 -9.68 -0.18 1.62
CA LEU A 98 -8.79 -0.55 0.54
C LEU A 98 -9.65 -1.10 -0.60
N ASP A 99 -9.57 -0.50 -1.78
CA ASP A 99 -10.33 -0.98 -2.94
C ASP A 99 -9.90 -2.38 -3.35
N ASP A 100 -10.82 -3.13 -3.95
CA ASP A 100 -10.61 -4.55 -4.24
C ASP A 100 -9.49 -4.81 -5.25
N PHE A 101 -9.25 -3.87 -6.17
CA PHE A 101 -8.15 -3.97 -7.11
C PHE A 101 -6.79 -3.86 -6.39
N SER A 102 -6.62 -2.86 -5.52
CA SER A 102 -5.43 -2.67 -4.69
C SER A 102 -5.22 -3.83 -3.73
N GLN A 103 -6.30 -4.33 -3.11
CA GLN A 103 -6.27 -5.49 -2.22
C GLN A 103 -5.75 -6.73 -2.95
N ASN A 104 -6.35 -7.08 -4.08
CA ASN A 104 -5.95 -8.25 -4.88
C ASN A 104 -4.49 -8.15 -5.35
N ARG A 105 -4.08 -6.97 -5.75
CA ARG A 105 -2.71 -6.68 -6.17
C ARG A 105 -1.69 -6.90 -5.05
N ILE A 106 -1.95 -6.37 -3.86
CA ILE A 106 -1.09 -6.53 -2.69
C ILE A 106 -1.03 -8.01 -2.26
N LEU A 107 -2.18 -8.70 -2.18
CA LEU A 107 -2.26 -10.11 -1.78
C LEU A 107 -1.51 -11.04 -2.74
N LYS A 108 -1.58 -10.76 -4.04
CA LYS A 108 -0.90 -11.57 -5.06
C LYS A 108 0.55 -11.14 -5.31
N GLY A 109 0.99 -10.00 -4.78
CA GLY A 109 2.31 -9.44 -5.06
C GLY A 109 2.51 -9.04 -6.54
N LEU A 110 1.43 -8.67 -7.24
CA LEU A 110 1.46 -8.37 -8.67
C LEU A 110 2.00 -6.97 -8.95
N ASP A 111 2.89 -6.84 -9.91
CA ASP A 111 3.26 -5.56 -10.49
C ASP A 111 2.30 -5.14 -11.62
N LYS A 112 2.53 -3.95 -12.22
CA LYS A 112 1.68 -3.44 -13.32
C LYS A 112 1.76 -4.30 -14.58
N ILE A 113 2.87 -4.97 -14.79
CA ILE A 113 3.08 -5.83 -15.96
C ILE A 113 2.36 -7.15 -15.73
N ASP A 114 2.48 -7.74 -14.54
CA ASP A 114 1.81 -8.99 -14.17
C ASP A 114 0.29 -8.89 -14.35
N ILE A 115 -0.31 -7.76 -13.90
CA ILE A 115 -1.74 -7.49 -14.10
C ILE A 115 -2.09 -7.44 -15.59
N THR A 116 -1.26 -6.82 -16.41
CA THR A 116 -1.47 -6.75 -17.85
C THR A 116 -1.36 -8.12 -18.51
N LEU A 117 -0.45 -8.97 -18.02
CA LEU A 117 -0.26 -10.34 -18.53
C LEU A 117 -1.43 -11.28 -18.20
N GLU A 118 -2.24 -10.99 -17.19
CA GLU A 118 -3.51 -11.72 -16.96
C GLU A 118 -4.46 -11.62 -18.18
N TYR A 119 -4.33 -10.56 -18.99
CA TYR A 119 -5.13 -10.31 -20.20
C TYR A 119 -4.40 -10.65 -21.51
N ILE A 120 -3.35 -11.48 -21.45
CA ILE A 120 -2.51 -11.77 -22.64
C ILE A 120 -3.32 -12.28 -23.82
N SER A 121 -4.32 -13.14 -23.57
CA SER A 121 -5.20 -13.69 -24.62
C SER A 121 -6.01 -12.61 -25.32
N ASP A 122 -6.50 -11.62 -24.58
CA ASP A 122 -7.29 -10.50 -25.13
C ASP A 122 -6.38 -9.57 -25.94
N ILE A 123 -5.17 -9.34 -25.45
CA ILE A 123 -4.13 -8.55 -26.14
C ILE A 123 -3.76 -9.22 -27.47
N GLU A 124 -3.54 -10.53 -27.48
CA GLU A 124 -3.23 -11.29 -28.71
C GLU A 124 -4.42 -11.24 -29.71
N ASN A 125 -5.65 -11.44 -29.24
CA ASN A 125 -6.85 -11.37 -30.07
C ASN A 125 -7.03 -9.97 -30.66
N PHE A 126 -6.82 -8.92 -29.89
CA PHE A 126 -6.83 -7.55 -30.37
C PHE A 126 -5.73 -7.33 -31.44
N SER A 127 -4.52 -7.79 -31.20
CA SER A 127 -3.41 -7.67 -32.13
C SER A 127 -3.71 -8.36 -33.46
N LYS A 128 -4.31 -9.56 -33.44
CA LYS A 128 -4.73 -10.32 -34.65
C LYS A 128 -5.86 -9.61 -35.39
N SER A 129 -6.75 -8.90 -34.70
CA SER A 129 -7.89 -8.19 -35.30
C SER A 129 -7.52 -6.81 -35.86
N ARG A 130 -6.29 -6.34 -35.65
CA ARG A 130 -5.83 -5.02 -36.14
C ARG A 130 -5.80 -4.99 -37.67
N LYS A 131 -6.33 -3.92 -38.24
CA LYS A 131 -6.33 -3.70 -39.69
C LYS A 131 -4.88 -3.57 -40.21
N ASP A 132 -4.60 -4.13 -41.39
CA ASP A 132 -3.24 -4.21 -41.96
C ASP A 132 -2.57 -2.86 -42.23
N TRP A 133 -3.34 -1.78 -42.36
CA TRP A 133 -2.79 -0.44 -42.56
C TRP A 133 -2.26 0.21 -41.26
N LYS A 134 -2.55 -0.36 -40.10
CA LYS A 134 -2.03 0.13 -38.81
C LYS A 134 -0.62 -0.42 -38.55
N PRO A 135 0.28 0.36 -37.93
CA PRO A 135 1.62 -0.12 -37.59
C PRO A 135 1.54 -1.41 -36.79
N LYS A 136 2.30 -2.43 -37.20
CA LYS A 136 2.45 -3.68 -36.45
C LYS A 136 3.45 -3.46 -35.32
N LEU A 137 3.10 -3.86 -34.13
CA LEU A 137 4.05 -3.93 -33.01
C LEU A 137 4.93 -5.16 -33.28
N THR A 138 6.20 -4.93 -33.54
CA THR A 138 7.25 -5.98 -33.67
C THR A 138 7.92 -6.17 -32.33
#